data_7d2d98eaeea9994e5beb04eeac02746d
#
_entry.id   7d2d98eaeea9994e5beb04eeac02746d
#
_cell.length_a   1.000
_cell.length_b   1.000
_cell.length_c   1.000
_cell.angle_alpha   90.00
_cell.angle_beta   90.00
_cell.angle_gamma   90.00
#
_symmetry.space_group_name_H-M   'P 1'
#
loop_
_entity.id
_entity.type
_entity.pdbx_description
1 polymer ?
#
loop_
_entity_poly.entity_id
_entity_poly.type
_entity_poly.pdbx_seq_one_letter_code
_entity_poly.pdbx_strand_id
1 'polypeptide(L)'
;PQVQTTITVEPTSLTLLEGDVDTLTAIVTPQGEAEVIWTSSNPEVATVDANGIVTAIAEGTATIAATIADVEPALCEVTVAKIPSSFPRKHLIEHFTGDQCGYCPSGMFSLKEFVLRYNTPCIWVSHHYGYNKDEYTINESSKIGAACGVQGAPSMSFNRTKVMGTSIAFHPGYLEEMGMDEVIANKCENEAEASVKIDHSYDATTQQLNVTVSGLVGNKEVTEYLLSVLVKENGLVGKQADYSYSWKTAGYKEFLHPCVVRHMMTLALGDTVKVEKQRYSKSFSYTLPIDLVPENCCVVAYITPLNKKPIINAEETTLIAGSMDKYDFLPYGITE
;
A
#
# COMPACT_ATOMS: atom_id res chain seq x y z
N PRO A 1 -18.05 49.70 -27.48
CA PRO A 1 -18.13 48.29 -27.77
C PRO A 1 -18.90 47.61 -26.64
N GLN A 2 -20.02 46.90 -26.97
CA GLN A 2 -20.66 46.04 -26.00
C GLN A 2 -19.71 44.91 -25.66
N VAL A 3 -19.45 44.69 -24.38
CA VAL A 3 -18.68 43.52 -23.93
C VAL A 3 -19.61 42.32 -24.11
N GLN A 4 -19.22 41.40 -24.97
CA GLN A 4 -19.97 40.19 -25.20
C GLN A 4 -19.82 39.26 -23.98
N THR A 5 -20.95 38.82 -23.41
CA THR A 5 -20.94 37.86 -22.33
C THR A 5 -20.55 36.47 -22.86
N THR A 6 -19.68 35.80 -22.17
CA THR A 6 -19.23 34.43 -22.48
C THR A 6 -19.28 33.56 -21.23
N ILE A 7 -19.45 32.24 -21.42
CA ILE A 7 -19.36 31.24 -20.37
C ILE A 7 -18.33 30.18 -20.76
N THR A 8 -17.50 29.75 -19.82
CA THR A 8 -16.59 28.61 -19.98
C THR A 8 -16.76 27.64 -18.81
N VAL A 9 -16.37 26.40 -19.00
CA VAL A 9 -16.40 25.36 -17.97
C VAL A 9 -15.01 24.73 -17.77
N GLU A 10 -14.64 24.50 -16.55
CA GLU A 10 -13.37 23.83 -16.18
C GLU A 10 -13.64 22.71 -15.17
N PRO A 11 -13.04 21.53 -15.42
CA PRO A 11 -12.33 21.12 -16.64
C PRO A 11 -13.28 20.91 -17.83
N THR A 12 -12.73 20.88 -19.06
CA THR A 12 -13.51 20.63 -20.28
C THR A 12 -13.73 19.15 -20.58
N SER A 13 -13.06 18.27 -19.83
CA SER A 13 -13.27 16.81 -19.87
C SER A 13 -13.00 16.18 -18.52
N LEU A 14 -13.78 15.13 -18.19
CA LEU A 14 -13.63 14.30 -17.00
C LEU A 14 -13.60 12.82 -17.40
N THR A 15 -12.72 12.06 -16.73
CA THR A 15 -12.77 10.60 -16.76
C THR A 15 -12.97 10.09 -15.34
N LEU A 16 -14.10 9.41 -15.12
CA LEU A 16 -14.56 8.96 -13.80
C LEU A 16 -14.81 7.45 -13.81
N LEU A 17 -14.74 6.83 -12.66
CA LEU A 17 -15.26 5.47 -12.46
C LEU A 17 -16.70 5.52 -11.95
N GLU A 18 -17.49 4.47 -12.21
CA GLU A 18 -18.83 4.33 -11.64
C GLU A 18 -18.83 4.65 -10.13
N GLY A 19 -19.68 5.61 -9.72
CA GLY A 19 -19.82 6.07 -8.33
C GLY A 19 -18.87 7.20 -7.92
N ASP A 20 -17.96 7.66 -8.77
CA ASP A 20 -17.13 8.84 -8.51
C ASP A 20 -17.96 10.11 -8.59
N VAL A 21 -17.47 11.14 -7.88
CA VAL A 21 -18.05 12.48 -7.87
C VAL A 21 -16.92 13.48 -8.12
N ASP A 22 -17.16 14.46 -8.99
CA ASP A 22 -16.24 15.56 -9.26
C ASP A 22 -17.01 16.86 -9.46
N THR A 23 -16.33 18.00 -9.48
CA THR A 23 -16.95 19.33 -9.57
C THR A 23 -16.49 20.09 -10.80
N LEU A 24 -17.42 20.58 -11.59
CA LEU A 24 -17.20 21.51 -12.68
C LEU A 24 -17.41 22.95 -12.20
N THR A 25 -16.52 23.85 -12.64
CA THR A 25 -16.66 25.29 -12.37
C THR A 25 -17.04 26.02 -13.64
N ALA A 26 -18.16 26.75 -13.62
CA ALA A 26 -18.54 27.65 -14.70
C ALA A 26 -17.96 29.04 -14.42
N ILE A 27 -17.34 29.65 -15.44
CA ILE A 27 -16.77 31.00 -15.40
C ILE A 27 -17.49 31.89 -16.38
N VAL A 28 -18.20 32.91 -15.90
CA VAL A 28 -18.90 33.90 -16.71
C VAL A 28 -18.06 35.18 -16.82
N THR A 29 -17.92 35.72 -18.04
CA THR A 29 -17.15 36.94 -18.32
C THR A 29 -17.96 37.89 -19.19
N PRO A 30 -18.14 39.19 -18.80
CA PRO A 30 -17.68 39.81 -17.56
C PRO A 30 -18.38 39.22 -16.33
N GLN A 31 -17.71 39.26 -15.17
CA GLN A 31 -18.30 38.74 -13.94
C GLN A 31 -19.58 39.50 -13.59
N GLY A 32 -20.69 38.77 -13.40
CA GLY A 32 -22.02 39.29 -13.10
C GLY A 32 -22.90 38.23 -12.46
N GLU A 33 -24.09 38.63 -12.01
CA GLU A 33 -25.10 37.74 -11.43
C GLU A 33 -25.87 36.97 -12.51
N ALA A 34 -25.21 36.08 -13.25
CA ALA A 34 -25.89 35.21 -14.19
C ALA A 34 -26.19 33.86 -13.53
N GLU A 35 -27.42 33.42 -13.55
CA GLU A 35 -27.82 32.09 -13.11
C GLU A 35 -27.30 31.05 -14.12
N VAL A 36 -26.43 30.17 -13.67
CA VAL A 36 -25.89 29.05 -14.46
C VAL A 36 -26.80 27.85 -14.30
N ILE A 37 -27.33 27.37 -15.42
CA ILE A 37 -28.15 26.15 -15.48
C ILE A 37 -27.28 25.02 -16.00
N TRP A 38 -27.18 23.92 -15.20
CA TRP A 38 -26.45 22.73 -15.55
C TRP A 38 -27.37 21.63 -16.10
N THR A 39 -26.95 20.97 -17.17
CA THR A 39 -27.70 19.85 -17.76
C THR A 39 -26.76 18.73 -18.19
N SER A 40 -27.24 17.49 -18.17
CA SER A 40 -26.56 16.33 -18.73
C SER A 40 -27.26 15.81 -19.96
N SER A 41 -26.51 15.50 -21.01
CA SER A 41 -27.06 14.88 -22.24
C SER A 41 -27.47 13.42 -22.00
N ASN A 42 -26.94 12.75 -20.98
CA ASN A 42 -27.27 11.38 -20.61
C ASN A 42 -27.22 11.18 -19.09
N PRO A 43 -28.30 11.46 -18.35
CA PRO A 43 -28.33 11.30 -16.90
C PRO A 43 -28.20 9.86 -16.40
N GLU A 44 -28.38 8.86 -17.27
CA GLU A 44 -28.12 7.45 -16.90
C GLU A 44 -26.63 7.13 -16.81
N VAL A 45 -25.78 7.91 -17.49
CA VAL A 45 -24.31 7.80 -17.45
C VAL A 45 -23.72 8.74 -16.41
N ALA A 46 -24.10 10.02 -16.45
CA ALA A 46 -23.62 11.00 -15.46
C ALA A 46 -24.71 12.06 -15.20
N THR A 47 -24.93 12.41 -13.95
CA THR A 47 -25.79 13.51 -13.52
C THR A 47 -24.94 14.71 -13.10
N VAL A 48 -25.56 15.89 -13.10
CA VAL A 48 -24.97 17.12 -12.56
C VAL A 48 -26.02 17.85 -11.72
N ASP A 49 -25.59 18.41 -10.58
CA ASP A 49 -26.48 19.23 -9.73
C ASP A 49 -26.33 20.73 -10.03
N ALA A 50 -27.11 21.57 -9.33
CA ALA A 50 -27.09 23.02 -9.49
C ALA A 50 -25.75 23.68 -9.10
N ASN A 51 -24.86 22.99 -8.40
CA ASN A 51 -23.54 23.48 -7.99
C ASN A 51 -22.43 23.01 -8.96
N GLY A 52 -22.76 22.30 -10.04
CA GLY A 52 -21.79 21.74 -10.96
C GLY A 52 -21.16 20.42 -10.47
N ILE A 53 -21.74 19.78 -9.44
CA ILE A 53 -21.25 18.49 -8.93
C ILE A 53 -21.75 17.39 -9.88
N VAL A 54 -20.79 16.75 -10.55
CA VAL A 54 -21.02 15.61 -11.46
C VAL A 54 -20.94 14.30 -10.68
N THR A 55 -21.93 13.44 -10.86
CA THR A 55 -21.94 12.08 -10.30
C THR A 55 -21.94 11.06 -11.44
N ALA A 56 -20.93 10.19 -11.47
CA ALA A 56 -20.82 9.09 -12.42
C ALA A 56 -21.77 7.94 -12.02
N ILE A 57 -22.69 7.56 -12.90
CA ILE A 57 -23.75 6.58 -12.60
C ILE A 57 -23.45 5.22 -13.22
N ALA A 58 -23.17 5.17 -14.53
CA ALA A 58 -22.90 3.93 -15.26
C ALA A 58 -21.92 4.18 -16.41
N GLU A 59 -21.26 3.09 -16.89
CA GLU A 59 -20.34 3.13 -18.02
C GLU A 59 -20.96 3.81 -19.25
N GLY A 60 -20.19 4.71 -19.86
CA GLY A 60 -20.60 5.42 -21.08
C GLY A 60 -20.00 6.81 -21.17
N THR A 61 -20.62 7.63 -22.03
CA THR A 61 -20.25 9.04 -22.20
C THR A 61 -21.46 9.94 -22.04
N ALA A 62 -21.25 11.11 -21.46
CA ALA A 62 -22.25 12.18 -21.35
C ALA A 62 -21.56 13.53 -21.55
N THR A 63 -22.29 14.49 -22.12
CA THR A 63 -21.86 15.89 -22.18
C THR A 63 -22.59 16.67 -21.10
N ILE A 64 -21.87 17.33 -20.23
CA ILE A 64 -22.41 18.26 -19.25
C ILE A 64 -22.35 19.67 -19.86
N ALA A 65 -23.46 20.38 -19.86
CA ALA A 65 -23.56 21.75 -20.37
C ALA A 65 -23.86 22.74 -19.25
N ALA A 66 -23.09 23.83 -19.21
CA ALA A 66 -23.35 25.00 -18.41
C ALA A 66 -23.95 26.09 -19.31
N THR A 67 -25.16 26.54 -19.04
CA THR A 67 -25.88 27.51 -19.84
C THR A 67 -26.25 28.76 -19.03
N ILE A 68 -26.20 29.92 -19.69
CA ILE A 68 -26.80 31.18 -19.25
C ILE A 68 -27.66 31.75 -20.40
N ALA A 69 -28.56 32.64 -20.08
CA ALA A 69 -29.47 33.22 -21.09
C ALA A 69 -28.68 33.90 -22.23
N ASP A 70 -29.11 33.66 -23.47
CA ASP A 70 -28.62 34.29 -24.70
C ASP A 70 -27.10 34.08 -25.01
N VAL A 71 -26.47 33.03 -24.44
CA VAL A 71 -25.06 32.69 -24.66
C VAL A 71 -24.94 31.22 -25.05
N GLU A 72 -23.99 30.92 -25.96
CA GLU A 72 -23.67 29.53 -26.33
C GLU A 72 -23.22 28.74 -25.10
N PRO A 73 -23.71 27.50 -24.89
CA PRO A 73 -23.34 26.66 -23.75
C PRO A 73 -21.84 26.33 -23.69
N ALA A 74 -21.29 26.33 -22.50
CA ALA A 74 -20.00 25.72 -22.25
C ALA A 74 -20.16 24.22 -21.95
N LEU A 75 -19.32 23.38 -22.55
CA LEU A 75 -19.47 21.93 -22.53
C LEU A 75 -18.27 21.26 -21.83
N CYS A 76 -18.57 20.21 -21.08
CA CYS A 76 -17.60 19.27 -20.56
C CYS A 76 -17.94 17.84 -21.00
N GLU A 77 -17.01 17.13 -21.60
CA GLU A 77 -17.19 15.72 -21.93
C GLU A 77 -16.84 14.84 -20.73
N VAL A 78 -17.80 14.00 -20.32
CA VAL A 78 -17.65 13.07 -19.20
C VAL A 78 -17.62 11.63 -19.73
N THR A 79 -16.55 10.93 -19.46
CA THR A 79 -16.43 9.49 -19.71
C THR A 79 -16.47 8.74 -18.39
N VAL A 80 -17.40 7.81 -18.25
CA VAL A 80 -17.54 6.95 -17.09
C VAL A 80 -17.09 5.53 -17.46
N ALA A 81 -16.13 5.00 -16.72
CA ALA A 81 -15.65 3.64 -16.87
C ALA A 81 -16.09 2.75 -15.69
N LYS A 82 -16.21 1.45 -15.93
CA LYS A 82 -16.42 0.47 -14.85
C LYS A 82 -15.19 0.34 -13.96
N ILE A 83 -15.43 -0.02 -12.70
CA ILE A 83 -14.36 -0.44 -11.83
C ILE A 83 -13.74 -1.72 -12.40
N PRO A 84 -12.40 -1.78 -12.59
CA PRO A 84 -11.72 -2.96 -13.10
C PRO A 84 -12.00 -4.20 -12.23
N SER A 85 -12.01 -5.39 -12.85
CA SER A 85 -12.19 -6.65 -12.12
C SER A 85 -10.89 -7.11 -11.42
N SER A 86 -9.74 -6.58 -11.85
CA SER A 86 -8.42 -6.88 -11.27
C SER A 86 -7.52 -5.64 -11.31
N PHE A 87 -6.50 -5.66 -10.47
CA PHE A 87 -5.56 -4.56 -10.23
C PHE A 87 -4.12 -5.07 -10.16
N PRO A 88 -3.12 -4.24 -10.47
CA PRO A 88 -1.72 -4.60 -10.27
C PRO A 88 -1.47 -5.07 -8.84
N ARG A 89 -0.72 -6.17 -8.70
CA ARG A 89 -0.42 -6.81 -7.42
C ARG A 89 0.99 -6.53 -6.97
N LYS A 90 1.14 -6.14 -5.70
CA LYS A 90 2.40 -6.19 -4.97
C LYS A 90 2.32 -7.30 -3.92
N HIS A 91 3.40 -8.05 -3.79
CA HIS A 91 3.48 -9.18 -2.86
C HIS A 91 4.08 -8.73 -1.53
N LEU A 92 3.66 -9.36 -0.43
CA LEU A 92 4.24 -9.10 0.89
C LEU A 92 5.11 -10.29 1.32
N ILE A 93 6.34 -10.00 1.69
CA ILE A 93 7.25 -10.90 2.41
C ILE A 93 7.26 -10.47 3.88
N GLU A 94 6.79 -11.36 4.76
CA GLU A 94 6.96 -11.22 6.19
C GLU A 94 8.16 -12.08 6.60
N HIS A 95 9.23 -11.43 7.03
CA HIS A 95 10.44 -12.08 7.52
C HIS A 95 10.45 -12.06 9.05
N PHE A 96 10.81 -13.18 9.68
CA PHE A 96 10.88 -13.34 11.12
C PHE A 96 12.33 -13.55 11.54
N THR A 97 12.84 -12.68 12.41
CA THR A 97 14.24 -12.53 12.74
C THR A 97 14.44 -12.14 14.20
N GLY A 98 15.68 -11.92 14.63
CA GLY A 98 16.05 -11.39 15.96
C GLY A 98 17.55 -11.15 16.05
N ASP A 99 17.95 -10.20 16.89
CA ASP A 99 19.35 -9.77 17.06
C ASP A 99 20.29 -10.88 17.58
N GLN A 100 19.76 -11.82 18.36
CA GLN A 100 20.51 -12.95 18.93
C GLN A 100 20.48 -14.20 18.04
N CYS A 101 19.81 -14.14 16.90
CA CYS A 101 19.70 -15.24 15.95
C CYS A 101 20.91 -15.28 15.01
N GLY A 102 21.88 -16.14 15.29
CA GLY A 102 23.13 -16.19 14.51
C GLY A 102 23.00 -16.70 13.07
N TYR A 103 21.88 -17.33 12.70
CA TYR A 103 21.58 -17.74 11.32
C TYR A 103 20.74 -16.71 10.57
N CYS A 104 20.23 -15.68 11.25
CA CYS A 104 19.38 -14.69 10.62
C CYS A 104 20.06 -13.84 9.54
N PRO A 105 21.36 -13.47 9.67
CA PRO A 105 22.07 -12.79 8.58
C PRO A 105 22.07 -13.56 7.26
N SER A 106 22.30 -14.88 7.30
CA SER A 106 22.25 -15.72 6.08
C SER A 106 20.84 -15.80 5.49
N GLY A 107 19.81 -15.86 6.34
CA GLY A 107 18.42 -15.82 5.89
C GLY A 107 18.05 -14.51 5.21
N MET A 108 18.51 -13.39 5.73
CA MET A 108 18.34 -12.07 5.10
C MET A 108 19.05 -12.00 3.75
N PHE A 109 20.23 -12.59 3.64
CA PHE A 109 20.95 -12.67 2.37
C PHE A 109 20.17 -13.45 1.31
N SER A 110 19.64 -14.63 1.65
CA SER A 110 18.80 -15.42 0.74
C SER A 110 17.55 -14.64 0.26
N LEU A 111 16.92 -13.90 1.17
CA LEU A 111 15.78 -13.03 0.82
C LEU A 111 16.17 -11.92 -0.16
N LYS A 112 17.32 -11.28 0.08
CA LYS A 112 17.85 -10.23 -0.79
C LYS A 112 18.07 -10.76 -2.21
N GLU A 113 18.81 -11.86 -2.32
CA GLU A 113 19.08 -12.50 -3.60
C GLU A 113 17.78 -12.82 -4.35
N PHE A 114 16.78 -13.34 -3.65
CA PHE A 114 15.46 -13.62 -4.24
C PHE A 114 14.82 -12.35 -4.80
N VAL A 115 14.71 -11.28 -3.99
CA VAL A 115 14.04 -10.04 -4.40
C VAL A 115 14.75 -9.37 -5.57
N LEU A 116 16.09 -9.38 -5.59
CA LEU A 116 16.88 -8.79 -6.67
C LEU A 116 16.84 -9.62 -7.96
N ARG A 117 16.89 -10.95 -7.84
CA ARG A 117 16.94 -11.86 -9.00
C ARG A 117 15.68 -11.82 -9.86
N TYR A 118 14.51 -11.79 -9.22
CA TYR A 118 13.25 -11.96 -9.93
C TYR A 118 12.52 -10.66 -10.25
N ASN A 119 13.04 -9.50 -9.81
CA ASN A 119 12.39 -8.21 -10.01
C ASN A 119 10.87 -8.23 -9.74
N THR A 120 10.45 -9.12 -8.83
CA THR A 120 9.06 -9.27 -8.43
C THR A 120 8.69 -8.07 -7.54
N PRO A 121 7.54 -7.42 -7.75
CA PRO A 121 7.13 -6.28 -6.94
C PRO A 121 6.79 -6.73 -5.52
N CYS A 122 7.82 -6.97 -4.70
CA CYS A 122 7.71 -7.42 -3.33
C CYS A 122 7.93 -6.26 -2.34
N ILE A 123 7.12 -6.25 -1.31
CA ILE A 123 7.29 -5.43 -0.12
C ILE A 123 7.82 -6.34 0.97
N TRP A 124 8.93 -5.95 1.60
CA TRP A 124 9.54 -6.72 2.68
C TRP A 124 9.31 -6.02 4.02
N VAL A 125 8.83 -6.78 5.01
CA VAL A 125 8.72 -6.37 6.42
C VAL A 125 9.41 -7.38 7.31
N SER A 126 10.19 -6.92 8.31
CA SER A 126 10.91 -7.77 9.25
C SER A 126 10.29 -7.68 10.64
N HIS A 127 9.75 -8.79 11.11
CA HIS A 127 9.24 -8.97 12.47
C HIS A 127 10.34 -9.55 13.34
N HIS A 128 10.73 -8.84 14.40
CA HIS A 128 11.64 -9.41 15.41
C HIS A 128 10.85 -10.37 16.30
N TYR A 129 10.81 -11.64 15.87
CA TYR A 129 10.05 -12.73 16.49
C TYR A 129 10.57 -14.11 16.01
N GLY A 130 10.36 -15.13 16.83
CA GLY A 130 10.74 -16.52 16.52
C GLY A 130 12.04 -16.94 17.20
N TYR A 131 12.67 -16.03 17.93
CA TYR A 131 13.82 -16.27 18.79
C TYR A 131 13.66 -15.52 20.12
N ASN A 132 14.71 -15.00 20.74
CA ASN A 132 14.57 -14.16 21.93
C ASN A 132 13.95 -12.81 21.61
N LYS A 133 13.35 -12.15 22.61
CA LYS A 133 12.94 -10.75 22.49
C LYS A 133 14.17 -9.85 22.47
N ASP A 134 14.14 -8.86 21.60
CA ASP A 134 15.12 -7.79 21.49
C ASP A 134 14.45 -6.42 21.51
N GLU A 135 15.22 -5.35 21.34
CA GLU A 135 14.72 -3.97 21.40
C GLU A 135 13.74 -3.61 20.26
N TYR A 136 13.73 -4.39 19.16
CA TYR A 136 12.84 -4.18 18.01
C TYR A 136 11.58 -5.05 18.07
N THR A 137 11.44 -5.88 19.10
CA THR A 137 10.28 -6.78 19.25
C THR A 137 9.03 -6.02 19.66
N ILE A 138 8.00 -6.03 18.81
CA ILE A 138 6.66 -5.54 19.14
C ILE A 138 5.71 -6.70 19.45
N ASN A 139 4.68 -6.45 20.27
CA ASN A 139 3.73 -7.49 20.70
C ASN A 139 2.93 -8.10 19.54
N GLU A 140 2.62 -7.29 18.53
CA GLU A 140 1.86 -7.67 17.36
C GLU A 140 2.60 -8.70 16.51
N SER A 141 3.93 -8.63 16.45
CA SER A 141 4.78 -9.59 15.72
C SER A 141 4.58 -11.03 16.18
N SER A 142 4.31 -11.24 17.48
CA SER A 142 4.04 -12.57 18.02
C SER A 142 2.74 -13.18 17.49
N LYS A 143 1.68 -12.38 17.35
CA LYS A 143 0.39 -12.81 16.82
C LYS A 143 0.47 -13.10 15.32
N ILE A 144 1.23 -12.29 14.58
CA ILE A 144 1.48 -12.48 13.14
C ILE A 144 2.31 -13.76 12.93
N GLY A 145 3.40 -13.94 13.68
CA GLY A 145 4.23 -15.14 13.60
C GLY A 145 3.46 -16.41 13.93
N ALA A 146 2.59 -16.38 14.97
CA ALA A 146 1.72 -17.51 15.30
C ALA A 146 0.73 -17.83 14.16
N ALA A 147 0.13 -16.80 13.52
CA ALA A 147 -0.77 -16.99 12.40
C ALA A 147 -0.07 -17.56 11.16
N CYS A 148 1.22 -17.25 10.97
CA CYS A 148 2.08 -17.83 9.91
C CYS A 148 2.64 -19.22 10.27
N GLY A 149 2.51 -19.65 11.53
CA GLY A 149 3.04 -20.93 12.01
C GLY A 149 4.57 -20.92 12.18
N VAL A 150 5.15 -19.77 12.55
CA VAL A 150 6.60 -19.62 12.83
C VAL A 150 7.00 -20.48 14.01
N GLN A 151 8.02 -21.33 13.82
CA GLN A 151 8.58 -22.21 14.85
C GLN A 151 9.97 -21.75 15.33
N GLY A 152 10.58 -20.80 14.65
CA GLY A 152 11.91 -20.26 14.94
C GLY A 152 12.32 -19.21 13.93
N ALA A 153 13.51 -18.65 14.11
CA ALA A 153 14.12 -17.69 13.19
C ALA A 153 15.47 -18.24 12.65
N PRO A 154 15.86 -17.91 11.40
CA PRO A 154 15.09 -17.11 10.44
C PRO A 154 13.91 -17.88 9.83
N SER A 155 12.81 -17.20 9.63
CA SER A 155 11.67 -17.71 8.88
C SER A 155 11.09 -16.60 7.97
N MET A 156 10.40 -17.00 6.92
CA MET A 156 9.68 -16.07 6.04
C MET A 156 8.33 -16.61 5.64
N SER A 157 7.39 -15.74 5.33
CA SER A 157 6.17 -16.07 4.59
C SER A 157 6.07 -15.24 3.32
N PHE A 158 5.51 -15.82 2.27
CA PHE A 158 5.19 -15.14 1.03
C PHE A 158 3.67 -15.08 0.87
N ASN A 159 3.10 -13.89 0.98
CA ASN A 159 1.64 -13.64 0.96
C ASN A 159 0.84 -14.52 1.93
N ARG A 160 1.42 -15.01 3.01
CA ARG A 160 0.80 -15.99 3.94
C ARG A 160 0.24 -17.23 3.21
N THR A 161 0.95 -17.70 2.18
CA THR A 161 0.59 -18.88 1.41
C THR A 161 1.58 -20.02 1.65
N LYS A 162 1.12 -21.25 1.42
CA LYS A 162 2.00 -22.43 1.44
C LYS A 162 2.74 -22.54 0.11
N VAL A 163 4.05 -22.69 0.16
CA VAL A 163 4.90 -22.93 -1.02
C VAL A 163 5.33 -24.40 -1.00
N MET A 164 5.17 -25.12 -2.11
CA MET A 164 5.57 -26.53 -2.27
C MET A 164 5.08 -27.47 -1.16
N GLY A 165 3.89 -27.19 -0.57
CA GLY A 165 3.32 -28.02 0.49
C GLY A 165 3.92 -27.82 1.89
N THR A 166 4.78 -26.82 2.07
CA THR A 166 5.36 -26.45 3.38
C THR A 166 4.33 -25.79 4.30
N SER A 167 4.79 -25.38 5.50
CA SER A 167 4.07 -24.42 6.33
C SER A 167 3.96 -23.06 5.62
N ILE A 168 3.09 -22.17 6.12
CA ILE A 168 3.03 -20.79 5.64
C ILE A 168 4.38 -20.09 5.85
N ALA A 169 4.96 -20.23 7.06
CA ALA A 169 6.33 -19.82 7.31
C ALA A 169 7.32 -20.97 7.05
N PHE A 170 8.42 -20.65 6.40
CA PHE A 170 9.52 -21.57 6.09
C PHE A 170 10.88 -20.86 6.17
N HIS A 171 11.97 -21.64 6.19
CA HIS A 171 13.32 -21.08 6.29
C HIS A 171 13.71 -20.40 4.96
N PRO A 172 14.24 -19.15 4.97
CA PRO A 172 14.59 -18.42 3.75
C PRO A 172 15.62 -19.13 2.86
N GLY A 173 16.53 -19.91 3.43
CA GLY A 173 17.50 -20.73 2.67
C GLY A 173 16.87 -21.73 1.71
N TYR A 174 15.61 -22.15 1.97
CA TYR A 174 14.87 -23.04 1.06
C TYR A 174 14.51 -22.39 -0.27
N LEU A 175 14.59 -21.06 -0.35
CA LEU A 175 14.41 -20.35 -1.63
C LEU A 175 15.35 -20.94 -2.69
N GLU A 176 16.64 -21.01 -2.38
CA GLU A 176 17.65 -21.55 -3.30
C GLU A 176 17.80 -23.08 -3.15
N GLU A 177 17.97 -23.60 -1.94
CA GLU A 177 18.24 -25.00 -1.67
C GLU A 177 17.17 -25.96 -2.22
N MET A 178 15.91 -25.53 -2.24
CA MET A 178 14.77 -26.32 -2.69
C MET A 178 14.12 -25.79 -3.99
N GLY A 179 14.68 -24.74 -4.61
CA GLY A 179 14.11 -24.10 -5.78
C GLY A 179 12.75 -23.44 -5.54
N MET A 180 12.48 -23.03 -4.29
CA MET A 180 11.22 -22.34 -3.95
C MET A 180 11.13 -20.97 -4.60
N ASP A 181 12.25 -20.31 -4.83
CA ASP A 181 12.34 -19.02 -5.51
C ASP A 181 11.74 -19.07 -6.92
N GLU A 182 12.11 -20.08 -7.71
CA GLU A 182 11.54 -20.29 -9.05
C GLU A 182 10.04 -20.61 -8.99
N VAL A 183 9.62 -21.43 -8.01
CA VAL A 183 8.21 -21.78 -7.83
C VAL A 183 7.38 -20.56 -7.47
N ILE A 184 7.89 -19.68 -6.59
CA ILE A 184 7.23 -18.42 -6.24
C ILE A 184 7.17 -17.52 -7.47
N ALA A 185 8.29 -17.29 -8.15
CA ALA A 185 8.38 -16.40 -9.32
C ALA A 185 7.44 -16.84 -10.45
N ASN A 186 7.37 -18.15 -10.72
CA ASN A 186 6.52 -18.71 -11.78
C ASN A 186 5.02 -18.76 -11.42
N LYS A 187 4.68 -18.72 -10.13
CA LYS A 187 3.28 -18.75 -9.64
C LYS A 187 2.79 -17.39 -9.14
N CYS A 188 3.63 -16.37 -9.19
CA CYS A 188 3.22 -15.02 -8.83
C CYS A 188 2.16 -14.52 -9.82
N GLU A 189 0.95 -14.36 -9.31
CA GLU A 189 -0.10 -13.63 -10.02
C GLU A 189 0.20 -12.15 -9.93
N ASN A 190 0.36 -11.48 -11.07
CA ASN A 190 0.62 -10.05 -11.15
C ASN A 190 -0.63 -9.20 -10.94
N GLU A 191 -1.78 -9.85 -10.73
CA GLU A 191 -3.07 -9.21 -10.54
C GLU A 191 -3.71 -9.64 -9.23
N ALA A 192 -4.50 -8.75 -8.65
CA ALA A 192 -5.27 -8.93 -7.42
C ALA A 192 -6.71 -8.48 -7.62
N GLU A 193 -7.64 -9.07 -6.89
CA GLU A 193 -9.06 -8.70 -6.93
C GLU A 193 -9.36 -7.33 -6.30
N ALA A 194 -8.40 -6.74 -5.58
CA ALA A 194 -8.55 -5.42 -4.99
C ALA A 194 -7.24 -4.64 -5.01
N SER A 195 -7.34 -3.32 -5.17
CA SER A 195 -6.20 -2.40 -5.07
C SER A 195 -5.97 -1.95 -3.63
N VAL A 196 -4.77 -1.47 -3.35
CA VAL A 196 -4.41 -0.77 -2.11
C VAL A 196 -3.73 0.54 -2.48
N LYS A 197 -4.22 1.65 -1.93
CA LYS A 197 -3.64 2.99 -2.09
C LYS A 197 -3.38 3.58 -0.72
N ILE A 198 -2.23 4.22 -0.54
CA ILE A 198 -1.87 4.93 0.69
C ILE A 198 -1.72 6.41 0.36
N ASP A 199 -2.55 7.24 0.99
CA ASP A 199 -2.37 8.68 1.04
C ASP A 199 -1.93 9.04 2.47
N HIS A 200 -0.92 9.90 2.62
CA HIS A 200 -0.43 10.27 3.95
C HIS A 200 0.07 11.71 4.01
N SER A 201 0.14 12.23 5.23
CA SER A 201 0.81 13.48 5.56
C SER A 201 1.61 13.31 6.85
N TYR A 202 2.80 13.91 6.90
CA TYR A 202 3.64 13.92 8.09
C TYR A 202 4.02 15.36 8.45
N ASP A 203 3.77 15.73 9.72
CA ASP A 203 4.18 17.01 10.29
C ASP A 203 5.40 16.78 11.21
N ALA A 204 6.57 17.24 10.76
CA ALA A 204 7.82 17.08 11.48
C ALA A 204 7.87 17.88 12.80
N THR A 205 7.06 18.93 12.95
CA THR A 205 7.00 19.73 14.17
C THR A 205 6.29 18.99 15.30
N THR A 206 5.18 18.34 14.98
CA THR A 206 4.35 17.59 15.93
C THR A 206 4.64 16.09 15.90
N GLN A 207 5.47 15.63 14.97
CA GLN A 207 5.75 14.21 14.66
C GLN A 207 4.46 13.43 14.32
N GLN A 208 3.43 14.12 13.87
CA GLN A 208 2.13 13.54 13.60
C GLN A 208 2.09 12.97 12.18
N LEU A 209 1.86 11.68 12.07
CA LEU A 209 1.59 10.97 10.83
C LEU A 209 0.09 10.70 10.72
N ASN A 210 -0.52 11.17 9.64
CA ASN A 210 -1.89 10.80 9.26
C ASN A 210 -1.85 9.95 8.00
N VAL A 211 -2.55 8.84 7.99
CA VAL A 211 -2.58 7.88 6.90
C VAL A 211 -4.02 7.58 6.54
N THR A 212 -4.35 7.64 5.26
CA THR A 212 -5.60 7.12 4.72
C THR A 212 -5.30 6.00 3.74
N VAL A 213 -5.79 4.82 4.03
CA VAL A 213 -5.71 3.67 3.12
C VAL A 213 -7.06 3.47 2.46
N SER A 214 -7.05 3.39 1.13
CA SER A 214 -8.24 3.19 0.32
C SER A 214 -7.97 2.19 -0.79
N GLY A 215 -9.03 1.70 -1.42
CA GLY A 215 -8.88 0.83 -2.58
C GLY A 215 -10.20 0.54 -3.27
N LEU A 216 -10.05 -0.02 -4.48
CA LEU A 216 -11.14 -0.51 -5.31
C LEU A 216 -11.18 -2.03 -5.23
N VAL A 217 -12.37 -2.60 -5.37
CA VAL A 217 -12.63 -4.05 -5.30
C VAL A 217 -13.31 -4.50 -6.57
N GLY A 218 -12.69 -5.44 -7.30
CA GLY A 218 -13.22 -5.94 -8.58
C GLY A 218 -14.47 -6.81 -8.41
N ASN A 219 -14.57 -7.55 -7.31
CA ASN A 219 -15.69 -8.42 -7.03
C ASN A 219 -16.79 -7.68 -6.23
N LYS A 220 -17.97 -7.50 -6.85
CA LYS A 220 -19.12 -6.82 -6.25
C LYS A 220 -19.72 -7.51 -5.02
N GLU A 221 -19.48 -8.82 -4.86
CA GLU A 221 -20.01 -9.64 -3.76
C GLU A 221 -19.17 -9.50 -2.48
N VAL A 222 -17.98 -8.94 -2.56
CA VAL A 222 -17.14 -8.72 -1.39
C VAL A 222 -17.64 -7.51 -0.61
N THR A 223 -17.93 -7.73 0.67
CA THR A 223 -18.48 -6.70 1.58
C THR A 223 -17.49 -6.25 2.66
N GLU A 224 -16.45 -7.03 2.93
CA GLU A 224 -15.48 -6.75 3.98
C GLU A 224 -14.12 -7.37 3.68
N TYR A 225 -13.06 -6.68 4.13
CA TYR A 225 -11.69 -7.19 4.24
C TYR A 225 -11.13 -6.93 5.64
N LEU A 226 -10.00 -7.56 5.95
CA LEU A 226 -9.12 -7.14 7.02
C LEU A 226 -8.01 -6.28 6.41
N LEU A 227 -7.88 -5.06 6.89
CA LEU A 227 -6.86 -4.09 6.52
C LEU A 227 -5.80 -4.04 7.62
N SER A 228 -4.56 -4.32 7.28
CA SER A 228 -3.39 -4.13 8.14
C SER A 228 -2.58 -2.93 7.66
N VAL A 229 -2.20 -2.06 8.60
CA VAL A 229 -1.37 -0.88 8.34
C VAL A 229 -0.27 -0.82 9.39
N LEU A 230 0.96 -0.62 8.94
CA LEU A 230 2.12 -0.57 9.82
C LEU A 230 3.13 0.49 9.37
N VAL A 231 3.98 0.88 10.31
CA VAL A 231 5.19 1.67 10.05
C VAL A 231 6.38 0.73 10.17
N LYS A 232 7.22 0.69 9.14
CA LYS A 232 8.53 0.04 9.18
C LYS A 232 9.65 1.08 9.07
N GLU A 233 10.79 0.77 9.64
CA GLU A 233 12.00 1.58 9.55
C GLU A 233 13.12 0.76 8.93
N ASN A 234 13.85 1.37 8.00
CA ASN A 234 14.97 0.77 7.32
C ASN A 234 16.28 1.20 7.97
N GLY A 235 17.32 0.39 7.83
CA GLY A 235 18.67 0.81 8.15
C GLY A 235 18.93 1.04 9.63
N LEU A 236 18.22 0.35 10.52
CA LEU A 236 18.52 0.38 11.95
C LEU A 236 19.86 -0.27 12.23
N VAL A 237 20.81 0.51 12.79
CA VAL A 237 22.12 0.00 13.21
C VAL A 237 21.99 -0.57 14.62
N GLY A 238 22.24 -1.86 14.76
CA GLY A 238 22.12 -2.57 16.02
C GLY A 238 23.07 -3.75 16.14
N LYS A 239 22.95 -4.45 17.25
CA LYS A 239 23.72 -5.70 17.48
C LYS A 239 23.06 -6.84 16.72
N GLN A 240 23.88 -7.76 16.20
CA GLN A 240 23.42 -8.98 15.55
C GLN A 240 24.40 -10.12 15.81
N ALA A 241 23.91 -11.24 16.30
CA ALA A 241 24.68 -12.48 16.31
C ALA A 241 24.85 -12.98 14.87
N ASP A 242 26.04 -13.45 14.53
CA ASP A 242 26.35 -13.97 13.21
C ASP A 242 27.24 -15.21 13.32
N TYR A 243 26.71 -16.34 12.85
CA TYR A 243 27.44 -17.62 12.83
C TYR A 243 28.09 -17.95 11.49
N SER A 244 27.91 -17.10 10.47
CA SER A 244 28.43 -17.35 9.12
C SER A 244 29.97 -17.39 9.05
N TYR A 245 30.67 -16.76 10.01
CA TYR A 245 32.14 -16.62 9.99
C TYR A 245 32.94 -17.56 10.87
N SER A 246 32.39 -18.22 11.81
CA SER A 246 32.84 -19.45 12.48
C SER A 246 32.08 -19.73 13.77
N TRP A 247 31.88 -20.98 14.10
CA TRP A 247 31.33 -21.49 15.36
C TRP A 247 32.03 -20.97 16.61
N LYS A 248 33.24 -20.40 16.46
CA LYS A 248 34.14 -20.00 17.55
C LYS A 248 34.12 -18.51 17.85
N THR A 249 33.54 -17.70 17.03
CA THR A 249 33.47 -16.23 17.19
C THR A 249 32.07 -15.72 17.00
N ALA A 250 31.10 -16.23 17.76
CA ALA A 250 29.78 -15.61 17.88
C ALA A 250 29.95 -14.22 18.50
N GLY A 251 30.28 -13.22 17.67
CA GLY A 251 30.42 -11.84 18.08
C GLY A 251 29.23 -11.05 17.65
N TYR A 252 28.65 -10.23 18.54
CA TYR A 252 27.73 -9.19 18.15
C TYR A 252 28.50 -8.16 17.34
N LYS A 253 28.10 -7.98 16.08
CA LYS A 253 28.60 -6.94 15.19
C LYS A 253 27.58 -5.82 15.09
N GLU A 254 28.02 -4.64 14.74
CA GLU A 254 27.13 -3.63 14.21
C GLU A 254 26.53 -4.15 12.92
N PHE A 255 25.21 -4.17 12.87
CA PHE A 255 24.45 -4.75 11.79
C PHE A 255 23.35 -3.79 11.37
N LEU A 256 23.10 -3.72 10.08
CA LEU A 256 22.05 -2.91 9.50
C LEU A 256 20.78 -3.75 9.34
N HIS A 257 19.83 -3.60 10.27
CA HIS A 257 18.56 -4.32 10.24
C HIS A 257 17.63 -3.73 9.20
N PRO A 258 17.20 -4.50 8.17
CA PRO A 258 16.35 -3.99 7.12
C PRO A 258 14.87 -4.12 7.47
N CYS A 259 14.07 -3.15 7.03
CA CYS A 259 12.62 -3.25 6.97
C CYS A 259 11.94 -3.61 8.30
N VAL A 260 12.48 -3.15 9.43
CA VAL A 260 12.00 -3.52 10.76
C VAL A 260 10.63 -2.92 11.05
N VAL A 261 9.66 -3.76 11.43
CA VAL A 261 8.33 -3.30 11.83
C VAL A 261 8.43 -2.61 13.20
N ARG A 262 8.13 -1.31 13.23
CA ARG A 262 8.22 -0.49 14.45
C ARG A 262 6.87 -0.29 15.13
N HIS A 263 5.79 -0.28 14.36
CA HIS A 263 4.46 -0.05 14.90
C HIS A 263 3.38 -0.62 13.98
N MET A 264 2.31 -1.16 14.58
CA MET A 264 1.07 -1.50 13.87
C MET A 264 0.01 -0.45 14.18
N MET A 265 -0.52 0.22 13.16
CA MET A 265 -1.62 1.17 13.29
C MET A 265 -2.98 0.46 13.42
N THR A 266 -3.00 -0.85 13.15
CA THR A 266 -4.16 -1.74 13.24
C THR A 266 -3.92 -2.84 14.26
N LEU A 267 -4.91 -3.65 14.54
CA LEU A 267 -4.71 -4.95 15.19
C LEU A 267 -3.71 -5.79 14.36
N ALA A 268 -2.99 -6.69 15.03
CA ALA A 268 -1.93 -7.50 14.43
C ALA A 268 -2.33 -8.24 13.14
N LEU A 269 -3.58 -8.71 13.05
CA LEU A 269 -4.10 -9.44 11.90
C LEU A 269 -5.11 -8.63 11.08
N GLY A 270 -5.10 -7.32 11.27
CA GLY A 270 -5.92 -6.36 10.56
C GLY A 270 -7.19 -5.96 11.30
N ASP A 271 -7.68 -4.80 10.93
CA ASP A 271 -8.99 -4.26 11.32
C ASP A 271 -9.98 -4.54 10.20
N THR A 272 -11.23 -4.85 10.55
CA THR A 272 -12.28 -4.96 9.55
C THR A 272 -12.52 -3.63 8.87
N VAL A 273 -12.56 -3.63 7.55
CA VAL A 273 -12.95 -2.51 6.70
C VAL A 273 -14.11 -2.95 5.80
N LYS A 274 -15.17 -2.12 5.77
CA LYS A 274 -16.33 -2.37 4.92
C LYS A 274 -16.05 -1.98 3.48
N VAL A 275 -16.60 -2.75 2.55
CA VAL A 275 -16.59 -2.47 1.13
C VAL A 275 -17.99 -1.99 0.73
N GLU A 276 -18.10 -0.75 0.29
CA GLU A 276 -19.35 -0.15 -0.17
C GLU A 276 -19.16 0.33 -1.62
N LYS A 277 -20.06 -0.06 -2.52
CA LYS A 277 -19.95 0.28 -3.95
C LYS A 277 -18.56 -0.05 -4.54
N GLN A 278 -18.03 -1.21 -4.20
CA GLN A 278 -16.69 -1.68 -4.62
C GLN A 278 -15.52 -0.78 -4.14
N ARG A 279 -15.66 -0.05 -3.05
CA ARG A 279 -14.64 0.82 -2.47
C ARG A 279 -14.51 0.57 -0.99
N TYR A 280 -13.31 0.74 -0.47
CA TYR A 280 -13.05 0.80 0.97
C TYR A 280 -12.11 1.96 1.28
N SER A 281 -12.23 2.50 2.49
CA SER A 281 -11.30 3.53 3.00
C SER A 281 -11.27 3.50 4.51
N LYS A 282 -10.10 3.74 5.10
CA LYS A 282 -9.92 3.90 6.55
C LYS A 282 -8.75 4.82 6.83
N SER A 283 -8.93 5.74 7.78
CA SER A 283 -7.90 6.69 8.19
C SER A 283 -7.35 6.33 9.57
N PHE A 284 -6.08 6.64 9.77
CA PHE A 284 -5.30 6.39 10.97
C PHE A 284 -4.47 7.62 11.30
N SER A 285 -4.12 7.75 12.58
CA SER A 285 -3.26 8.82 13.07
C SER A 285 -2.29 8.25 14.10
N TYR A 286 -1.02 8.63 13.99
CA TYR A 286 0.05 8.13 14.86
C TYR A 286 1.11 9.20 15.09
N THR A 287 1.51 9.39 16.34
CA THR A 287 2.65 10.26 16.66
C THR A 287 3.91 9.40 16.66
N LEU A 288 4.85 9.67 15.74
CA LEU A 288 6.11 8.94 15.68
C LEU A 288 6.92 9.17 16.95
N PRO A 289 7.42 8.11 17.60
CA PRO A 289 8.41 8.25 18.67
C PRO A 289 9.68 8.95 18.19
N ILE A 290 10.35 9.64 19.10
CA ILE A 290 11.55 10.44 18.78
C ILE A 290 12.76 9.59 18.34
N ASP A 291 12.75 8.31 18.63
CA ASP A 291 13.78 7.36 18.23
C ASP A 291 13.60 6.81 16.81
N LEU A 292 12.49 7.10 16.14
CA LEU A 292 12.31 6.78 14.73
C LEU A 292 12.86 7.89 13.84
N VAL A 293 13.60 7.52 12.81
CA VAL A 293 14.12 8.43 11.79
C VAL A 293 13.13 8.49 10.62
N PRO A 294 12.35 9.58 10.48
CA PRO A 294 11.24 9.63 9.49
C PRO A 294 11.70 9.39 8.05
N GLU A 295 12.92 9.82 7.71
CA GLU A 295 13.53 9.62 6.39
C GLU A 295 13.74 8.13 6.06
N ASN A 296 13.87 7.30 7.09
CA ASN A 296 14.05 5.85 6.96
C ASN A 296 12.73 5.08 7.08
N CYS A 297 11.63 5.79 7.37
CA CYS A 297 10.35 5.16 7.62
C CYS A 297 9.49 5.03 6.36
N CYS A 298 8.76 3.90 6.29
CA CYS A 298 7.72 3.66 5.30
C CYS A 298 6.43 3.25 5.99
N VAL A 299 5.30 3.66 5.40
CA VAL A 299 3.99 3.07 5.70
C VAL A 299 3.77 1.89 4.76
N VAL A 300 3.37 0.77 5.31
CA VAL A 300 2.96 -0.42 4.55
C VAL A 300 1.51 -0.73 4.90
N ALA A 301 0.70 -0.98 3.87
CA ALA A 301 -0.68 -1.41 4.02
C ALA A 301 -0.93 -2.67 3.19
N TYR A 302 -1.71 -3.60 3.71
CA TYR A 302 -2.12 -4.81 2.99
C TYR A 302 -3.50 -5.29 3.42
N ILE A 303 -4.17 -6.00 2.53
CA ILE A 303 -5.50 -6.56 2.77
C ILE A 303 -5.50 -8.07 2.71
N THR A 304 -6.33 -8.67 3.55
CA THR A 304 -6.61 -10.11 3.56
C THR A 304 -8.11 -10.36 3.64
N PRO A 305 -8.60 -11.54 3.22
CA PRO A 305 -9.95 -11.97 3.54
C PRO A 305 -10.13 -12.08 5.06
N LEU A 306 -11.38 -12.20 5.53
CA LEU A 306 -11.71 -12.32 6.97
C LEU A 306 -11.04 -13.52 7.65
N ASN A 307 -10.67 -14.56 6.90
CA ASN A 307 -9.90 -15.71 7.41
C ASN A 307 -8.39 -15.42 7.56
N LYS A 308 -7.95 -14.16 7.34
CA LYS A 308 -6.59 -13.62 7.56
C LYS A 308 -5.51 -14.10 6.58
N LYS A 309 -5.87 -14.82 5.53
CA LYS A 309 -4.96 -15.34 4.49
C LYS A 309 -5.71 -15.80 3.24
N PRO A 310 -5.10 -15.74 2.04
CA PRO A 310 -3.79 -15.14 1.76
C PRO A 310 -3.81 -13.61 1.87
N ILE A 311 -2.63 -12.96 1.78
CA ILE A 311 -2.56 -11.53 1.51
C ILE A 311 -2.92 -11.33 0.04
N ILE A 312 -3.94 -10.50 -0.21
CA ILE A 312 -4.50 -10.27 -1.54
C ILE A 312 -3.64 -9.27 -2.31
N ASN A 313 -3.34 -8.13 -1.69
CA ASN A 313 -2.53 -7.07 -2.25
C ASN A 313 -1.90 -6.24 -1.13
N ALA A 314 -0.82 -5.56 -1.45
CA ALA A 314 -0.10 -4.69 -0.54
C ALA A 314 0.36 -3.42 -1.25
N GLU A 315 0.66 -2.37 -0.47
CA GLU A 315 1.25 -1.12 -0.94
C GLU A 315 2.21 -0.59 0.11
N GLU A 316 3.22 0.17 -0.32
CA GLU A 316 4.09 0.92 0.58
C GLU A 316 4.43 2.30 0.03
N THR A 317 4.66 3.24 0.94
CA THR A 317 5.11 4.59 0.63
C THR A 317 6.12 5.07 1.67
N THR A 318 7.11 5.85 1.25
CA THR A 318 8.05 6.51 2.17
C THR A 318 7.37 7.68 2.87
N LEU A 319 7.71 7.95 4.12
CA LEU A 319 7.15 9.09 4.85
C LEU A 319 7.61 10.42 4.26
N ILE A 320 8.85 10.49 3.82
CA ILE A 320 9.45 11.68 3.22
C ILE A 320 9.88 11.33 1.80
N ALA A 321 9.44 12.12 0.83
CA ALA A 321 9.76 11.90 -0.57
C ALA A 321 11.28 12.01 -0.83
N GLY A 322 11.84 11.08 -1.60
CA GLY A 322 13.25 11.05 -1.95
C GLY A 322 14.16 10.41 -0.91
N SER A 323 13.58 9.86 0.16
CA SER A 323 14.31 9.03 1.11
C SER A 323 14.61 7.67 0.49
N MET A 324 15.84 7.31 0.57
CA MET A 324 16.57 6.05 0.37
C MET A 324 15.98 4.96 -0.52
N ASP A 325 16.82 4.50 -1.42
CA ASP A 325 16.54 3.34 -2.27
C ASP A 325 16.28 2.09 -1.39
N LYS A 326 15.21 1.40 -1.67
CA LYS A 326 14.55 0.35 -0.89
C LYS A 326 15.46 -0.80 -0.44
N TYR A 327 16.59 -0.98 -1.12
CA TYR A 327 17.49 -2.13 -0.97
C TYR A 327 18.95 -1.76 -0.73
N ASP A 328 19.30 -0.48 -0.65
CA ASP A 328 20.68 -0.03 -0.39
C ASP A 328 21.16 -0.35 1.04
N PHE A 329 20.24 -0.78 1.91
CA PHE A 329 20.50 -1.06 3.32
C PHE A 329 20.91 -2.48 3.64
N LEU A 330 21.01 -3.33 2.65
CA LEU A 330 21.30 -4.71 2.99
C LEU A 330 22.74 -4.86 3.45
N PRO A 331 22.94 -5.45 4.61
CA PRO A 331 24.23 -5.43 5.29
C PRO A 331 25.30 -6.02 4.39
N TYR A 332 26.27 -5.23 4.01
CA TYR A 332 27.55 -5.69 3.54
C TYR A 332 28.49 -5.81 4.72
N GLY A 333 28.47 -6.96 5.32
CA GLY A 333 29.58 -7.41 6.13
C GLY A 333 30.54 -8.28 5.34
N ILE A 334 30.55 -8.19 4.01
CA ILE A 334 31.50 -8.91 3.17
C ILE A 334 32.23 -7.88 2.32
N THR A 335 33.16 -7.16 2.91
CA THR A 335 34.36 -6.76 2.19
C THR A 335 35.31 -7.95 2.24
N GLU A 336 35.79 -8.35 1.08
CA GLU A 336 36.77 -9.37 0.79
C GLU A 336 37.87 -9.50 1.85
#